data_9d532ce8c4a7b5366104bd36de8238aa
#
_entry.id   9d532ce8c4a7b5366104bd36de8238aa
#
_cell.length_a   1.000
_cell.length_b   1.000
_cell.length_c   1.000
_cell.angle_alpha   90.00
_cell.angle_beta   90.00
_cell.angle_gamma   90.00
#
_symmetry.space_group_name_H-M   'P 1'
#
loop_
_entity.id
_entity.type
_entity.pdbx_description
1 polymer ?
#
loop_
_entity_poly.entity_id
_entity_poly.type
_entity_poly.pdbx_seq_one_letter_code
_entity_poly.pdbx_strand_id
1 'polypeptide(L)'
;MRRGFLRFEETDEIPLELLPGGTLTAEFKIVGDDFFRLHFANSEGVLNPGSDEFVIQALKDQKPVISFNQPGRDRPVTNIEEVYSELQVEDDHGISGLKLHYSVNGGTEQTADLSFPRGAKHITSSHTFYLEELDLLPGDFVAYYGKASDSVSTAVTDIFFLEVEPFDKEYIQSQAAGGGAMGGGRGLELARQQKQIVVATFSLIQEKEQFEPEEVKESSQTLALVQQRLVTQVETIVDRIERRGQALVDERFKKMAEHLTQAKEHMKPAEAALNEVALPEALPEAQKALQQLLRAEALVNRMQVAMS
;
A
#
# COMPACT_ATOMS: atom_id res chain seq x y z
N MET A 1 6.62 -18.40 -57.46
CA MET A 1 5.75 -18.17 -56.31
C MET A 1 5.09 -16.81 -56.49
N ARG A 2 3.75 -16.72 -56.55
CA ARG A 2 3.02 -15.44 -56.76
C ARG A 2 2.54 -14.83 -55.46
N ARG A 3 2.21 -15.65 -54.47
CA ARG A 3 1.67 -15.19 -53.20
C ARG A 3 2.02 -16.20 -52.12
N GLY A 4 2.45 -15.75 -50.97
CA GLY A 4 2.53 -16.51 -49.72
C GLY A 4 1.77 -15.80 -48.62
N PHE A 5 1.16 -16.52 -47.72
CA PHE A 5 0.45 -15.95 -46.56
C PHE A 5 0.42 -16.93 -45.39
N LEU A 6 0.24 -16.36 -44.18
CA LEU A 6 -0.10 -17.08 -42.98
C LEU A 6 -1.63 -17.16 -42.91
N ARG A 7 -2.16 -18.32 -42.54
CA ARG A 7 -3.58 -18.49 -42.24
C ARG A 7 -3.74 -18.94 -40.80
N PHE A 8 -4.42 -18.16 -40.02
CA PHE A 8 -4.80 -18.43 -38.62
C PHE A 8 -6.20 -19.04 -38.55
N GLU A 9 -6.59 -19.63 -37.39
CA GLU A 9 -7.89 -20.28 -37.24
C GLU A 9 -9.04 -19.27 -37.29
N GLU A 10 -8.90 -18.12 -36.63
CA GLU A 10 -9.96 -17.09 -36.46
C GLU A 10 -9.70 -15.79 -37.20
N THR A 11 -8.52 -15.62 -37.84
CA THR A 11 -8.10 -14.34 -38.45
C THR A 11 -7.96 -14.43 -39.96
N ASP A 12 -8.05 -13.28 -40.60
CA ASP A 12 -7.78 -13.11 -42.02
C ASP A 12 -6.32 -13.53 -42.38
N GLU A 13 -6.12 -13.83 -43.66
CA GLU A 13 -4.81 -14.19 -44.21
C GLU A 13 -3.83 -13.02 -44.07
N ILE A 14 -2.66 -13.26 -43.47
CA ILE A 14 -1.57 -12.28 -43.40
C ILE A 14 -0.58 -12.55 -44.50
N PRO A 15 -0.40 -11.61 -45.45
CA PRO A 15 0.51 -11.80 -46.58
C PRO A 15 1.99 -11.86 -46.15
N LEU A 16 2.74 -12.72 -46.81
CA LEU A 16 4.20 -12.77 -46.69
C LEU A 16 4.84 -11.78 -47.65
N GLU A 17 5.75 -10.96 -47.14
CA GLU A 17 6.55 -10.02 -47.90
C GLU A 17 7.91 -10.65 -48.23
N LEU A 18 8.36 -10.49 -49.48
CA LEU A 18 9.66 -10.98 -49.92
C LEU A 18 10.71 -9.89 -49.73
N LEU A 19 11.67 -10.14 -48.87
CA LEU A 19 12.82 -9.25 -48.66
C LEU A 19 13.95 -9.52 -49.68
N PRO A 20 14.84 -8.51 -49.90
CA PRO A 20 16.08 -8.73 -50.64
C PRO A 20 16.89 -9.88 -50.06
N GLY A 21 17.24 -10.87 -50.89
CA GLY A 21 17.92 -12.09 -50.45
C GLY A 21 17.05 -13.33 -50.39
N GLY A 22 15.74 -13.20 -50.69
CA GLY A 22 14.83 -14.35 -50.79
C GLY A 22 14.17 -14.78 -49.48
N THR A 23 14.32 -14.01 -48.39
CA THR A 23 13.67 -14.24 -47.12
C THR A 23 12.22 -13.75 -47.15
N LEU A 24 11.28 -14.54 -46.66
CA LEU A 24 9.89 -14.16 -46.49
C LEU A 24 9.66 -13.69 -45.05
N THR A 25 8.93 -12.61 -44.89
CA THR A 25 8.59 -12.05 -43.57
C THR A 25 7.09 -11.77 -43.47
N ALA A 26 6.55 -11.87 -42.27
CA ALA A 26 5.22 -11.35 -41.90
C ALA A 26 5.28 -10.84 -40.46
N GLU A 27 4.54 -9.78 -40.21
CA GLU A 27 4.41 -9.21 -38.88
C GLU A 27 2.95 -9.29 -38.43
N PHE A 28 2.72 -9.75 -37.21
CA PHE A 28 1.38 -9.86 -36.64
C PHE A 28 1.45 -9.70 -35.11
N LYS A 29 0.32 -9.32 -34.51
CA LYS A 29 0.21 -9.17 -33.07
C LYS A 29 -0.34 -10.45 -32.44
N ILE A 30 0.37 -11.00 -31.47
CA ILE A 30 -0.11 -12.12 -30.65
C ILE A 30 -1.09 -11.55 -29.63
N VAL A 31 -2.35 -12.03 -29.65
CA VAL A 31 -3.43 -11.62 -28.71
C VAL A 31 -3.88 -12.75 -27.81
N GLY A 32 -3.51 -13.99 -28.11
CA GLY A 32 -3.88 -15.19 -27.39
C GLY A 32 -3.22 -16.43 -27.99
N ASP A 33 -3.53 -17.59 -27.45
CA ASP A 33 -3.13 -18.85 -28.03
C ASP A 33 -3.78 -19.01 -29.38
N ASP A 34 -3.00 -19.44 -30.37
CA ASP A 34 -3.45 -19.61 -31.76
C ASP A 34 -2.52 -20.57 -32.48
N PHE A 35 -2.81 -20.89 -33.72
CA PHE A 35 -1.89 -21.59 -34.62
C PHE A 35 -2.02 -21.02 -36.02
N PHE A 36 -0.98 -21.15 -36.81
CA PHE A 36 -1.01 -20.77 -38.21
C PHE A 36 -0.40 -21.84 -39.10
N ARG A 37 -0.80 -21.81 -40.38
CA ARG A 37 -0.21 -22.59 -41.46
C ARG A 37 0.32 -21.65 -42.52
N LEU A 38 1.44 -22.04 -43.15
CA LEU A 38 2.02 -21.36 -44.31
C LEU A 38 1.35 -21.86 -45.58
N HIS A 39 0.81 -20.93 -46.34
CA HIS A 39 0.24 -21.23 -47.66
C HIS A 39 0.99 -20.48 -48.76
N PHE A 40 1.18 -21.17 -49.89
CA PHE A 40 1.82 -20.63 -51.06
C PHE A 40 0.98 -20.88 -52.30
N ALA A 41 0.84 -19.87 -53.15
CA ALA A 41 0.21 -20.01 -54.45
C ALA A 41 1.29 -20.06 -55.58
N ASN A 42 1.08 -20.96 -56.54
CA ASN A 42 1.91 -21.02 -57.73
C ASN A 42 1.55 -19.86 -58.76
N SER A 43 2.14 -19.89 -59.94
CA SER A 43 1.88 -18.91 -60.98
C SER A 43 0.46 -18.96 -61.56
N GLU A 44 -0.24 -20.07 -61.39
CA GLU A 44 -1.64 -20.27 -61.81
C GLU A 44 -2.65 -19.98 -60.71
N GLY A 45 -2.17 -19.61 -59.52
CA GLY A 45 -3.03 -19.31 -58.38
C GLY A 45 -3.47 -20.54 -57.54
N VAL A 46 -2.94 -21.73 -57.85
CA VAL A 46 -3.22 -22.94 -57.12
C VAL A 46 -2.47 -22.94 -55.80
N LEU A 47 -3.20 -23.11 -54.69
CA LEU A 47 -2.64 -23.16 -53.32
C LEU A 47 -2.06 -24.56 -53.03
N ASN A 48 -0.97 -24.54 -52.26
CA ASN A 48 -0.50 -25.80 -51.61
C ASN A 48 -1.48 -26.25 -50.50
N PRO A 49 -1.40 -27.48 -50.03
CA PRO A 49 -2.25 -27.95 -48.90
C PRO A 49 -2.03 -27.19 -47.59
N GLY A 50 -0.98 -26.42 -47.48
CA GLY A 50 -0.52 -25.76 -46.26
C GLY A 50 0.68 -26.50 -45.66
N SER A 51 1.40 -25.86 -44.76
CA SER A 51 2.42 -26.47 -43.93
C SER A 51 1.76 -27.27 -42.76
N ASP A 52 2.57 -27.91 -41.96
CA ASP A 52 2.19 -28.30 -40.61
C ASP A 52 1.78 -27.06 -39.78
N GLU A 53 1.04 -27.30 -38.72
CA GLU A 53 0.62 -26.24 -37.80
C GLU A 53 1.80 -25.71 -36.99
N PHE A 54 1.93 -24.41 -36.95
CA PHE A 54 2.82 -23.71 -36.04
C PHE A 54 1.99 -23.13 -34.89
N VAL A 55 2.15 -23.70 -33.68
CA VAL A 55 1.40 -23.33 -32.50
C VAL A 55 2.03 -22.09 -31.89
N ILE A 56 1.20 -21.11 -31.54
CA ILE A 56 1.55 -19.94 -30.75
C ILE A 56 0.94 -20.15 -29.37
N GLN A 57 1.77 -20.11 -28.34
CA GLN A 57 1.32 -20.08 -26.96
C GLN A 57 1.59 -18.67 -26.40
N ALA A 58 0.54 -17.93 -26.12
CA ALA A 58 0.63 -16.60 -25.53
C ALA A 58 0.90 -16.72 -24.03
N LEU A 59 2.06 -16.31 -23.58
CA LEU A 59 2.36 -16.21 -22.16
C LEU A 59 1.68 -14.94 -21.62
N LYS A 60 0.81 -15.12 -20.61
CA LYS A 60 0.19 -14.00 -19.94
C LYS A 60 1.24 -13.28 -19.11
N ASP A 61 1.28 -11.96 -19.25
CA ASP A 61 2.07 -11.07 -18.44
C ASP A 61 1.67 -11.19 -16.96
N GLN A 62 2.65 -11.33 -16.08
CA GLN A 62 2.43 -11.42 -14.64
C GLN A 62 2.61 -10.05 -14.02
N LYS A 63 1.82 -9.74 -13.00
CA LYS A 63 2.02 -8.50 -12.25
C LYS A 63 3.38 -8.53 -11.55
N PRO A 64 4.07 -7.38 -11.44
CA PRO A 64 5.28 -7.28 -10.64
C PRO A 64 5.05 -7.76 -9.21
N VAL A 65 6.04 -8.39 -8.62
CA VAL A 65 6.08 -8.73 -7.20
C VAL A 65 6.99 -7.73 -6.51
N ILE A 66 6.46 -6.97 -5.56
CA ILE A 66 7.21 -5.96 -4.80
C ILE A 66 7.11 -6.23 -3.31
N SER A 67 8.21 -6.08 -2.60
CA SER A 67 8.27 -6.21 -1.15
C SER A 67 9.38 -5.35 -0.55
N PHE A 68 9.27 -5.05 0.77
CA PHE A 68 10.37 -4.46 1.52
C PHE A 68 11.24 -5.56 2.12
N ASN A 69 12.54 -5.52 1.83
CA ASN A 69 13.53 -6.31 2.54
C ASN A 69 13.80 -5.71 3.93
N GLN A 70 13.82 -4.36 4.00
CA GLN A 70 14.05 -3.60 5.22
C GLN A 70 13.23 -2.31 5.20
N PRO A 71 12.60 -1.92 6.32
CA PRO A 71 12.41 -2.71 7.53
C PRO A 71 11.33 -3.80 7.38
N GLY A 72 10.48 -3.79 6.33
CA GLY A 72 9.45 -4.79 6.00
C GLY A 72 8.41 -5.04 7.10
N ARG A 73 8.29 -4.11 8.05
CA ARG A 73 7.37 -4.14 9.19
C ARG A 73 7.24 -2.76 9.81
N ASP A 74 6.21 -2.57 10.61
CA ASP A 74 6.11 -1.41 11.49
C ASP A 74 7.29 -1.34 12.45
N ARG A 75 7.79 -0.12 12.68
CA ARG A 75 8.97 0.09 13.51
C ARG A 75 8.80 1.32 14.42
N PRO A 76 9.02 1.17 15.74
CA PRO A 76 9.23 2.32 16.60
C PRO A 76 10.56 2.98 16.25
N VAL A 77 10.56 4.32 16.21
CA VAL A 77 11.72 5.14 15.85
C VAL A 77 11.80 6.36 16.75
N THR A 78 12.96 7.01 16.78
CA THR A 78 13.11 8.35 17.34
C THR A 78 13.01 9.41 16.24
N ASN A 79 12.69 10.64 16.61
CA ASN A 79 12.54 11.75 15.66
C ASN A 79 13.85 12.25 15.00
N ILE A 80 14.98 11.73 15.41
CA ILE A 80 16.32 12.07 14.87
C ILE A 80 16.99 10.86 14.19
N GLU A 81 16.26 9.78 14.02
CA GLU A 81 16.80 8.52 13.47
C GLU A 81 16.83 8.56 11.94
N GLU A 82 17.86 7.97 11.37
CA GLU A 82 17.92 7.64 9.94
C GLU A 82 17.39 6.23 9.74
N VAL A 83 16.32 6.10 8.93
CA VAL A 83 15.72 4.79 8.66
C VAL A 83 16.00 4.38 7.23
N TYR A 84 16.90 3.40 7.08
CA TYR A 84 17.16 2.78 5.79
C TYR A 84 16.00 1.86 5.41
N SER A 85 15.48 2.04 4.19
CA SER A 85 14.47 1.18 3.58
C SER A 85 14.99 0.61 2.27
N GLU A 86 14.71 -0.67 2.02
CA GLU A 86 15.11 -1.38 0.82
C GLU A 86 13.94 -2.14 0.24
N LEU A 87 13.66 -1.89 -1.04
CA LEU A 87 12.63 -2.56 -1.82
C LEU A 87 13.27 -3.57 -2.77
N GLN A 88 12.65 -4.73 -2.88
CA GLN A 88 12.93 -5.73 -3.89
C GLN A 88 11.73 -5.84 -4.83
N VAL A 89 12.01 -5.90 -6.13
CA VAL A 89 10.98 -6.04 -7.18
C VAL A 89 11.41 -7.10 -8.17
N GLU A 90 10.48 -7.97 -8.54
CA GLU A 90 10.66 -9.00 -9.56
C GLU A 90 9.53 -8.93 -10.58
N ASP A 91 9.87 -9.13 -11.87
CA ASP A 91 8.93 -9.09 -12.99
C ASP A 91 9.43 -9.94 -14.16
N ASP A 92 8.53 -10.57 -14.90
CA ASP A 92 8.88 -11.46 -16.01
C ASP A 92 9.19 -10.71 -17.33
N HIS A 93 8.72 -9.45 -17.47
CA HIS A 93 8.95 -8.62 -18.67
C HIS A 93 9.81 -7.38 -18.42
N GLY A 94 10.00 -6.99 -17.17
CA GLY A 94 10.87 -5.90 -16.74
C GLY A 94 10.13 -4.64 -16.29
N ILE A 95 10.67 -4.04 -15.26
CA ILE A 95 10.09 -2.90 -14.54
C ILE A 95 10.26 -1.60 -15.32
N SER A 96 9.16 -0.85 -15.47
CA SER A 96 9.10 0.46 -16.09
C SER A 96 9.07 1.63 -15.09
N GLY A 97 8.57 1.39 -13.87
CA GLY A 97 8.45 2.39 -12.81
C GLY A 97 8.61 1.79 -11.41
N LEU A 98 9.31 2.51 -10.52
CA LEU A 98 9.45 2.16 -9.11
C LEU A 98 9.46 3.43 -8.28
N LYS A 99 8.57 3.53 -7.28
CA LYS A 99 8.45 4.67 -6.38
C LYS A 99 8.21 4.23 -4.95
N LEU A 100 8.73 4.99 -4.02
CA LEU A 100 8.38 4.95 -2.61
C LEU A 100 7.38 6.08 -2.34
N HIS A 101 6.23 5.74 -1.81
CA HIS A 101 5.20 6.68 -1.38
C HIS A 101 5.22 6.78 0.14
N TYR A 102 5.06 7.98 0.68
CA TYR A 102 4.97 8.18 2.11
C TYR A 102 4.13 9.40 2.47
N SER A 103 3.57 9.39 3.66
CA SER A 103 2.86 10.53 4.24
C SER A 103 3.16 10.65 5.72
N VAL A 104 3.21 11.89 6.21
CA VAL A 104 3.39 12.20 7.62
C VAL A 104 2.01 12.47 8.22
N ASN A 105 1.63 11.69 9.25
CA ASN A 105 0.42 11.93 10.05
C ASN A 105 -0.89 12.02 9.24
N GLY A 106 -1.00 11.32 8.11
CA GLY A 106 -2.15 11.44 7.21
C GLY A 106 -2.22 12.76 6.44
N GLY A 107 -1.11 13.48 6.33
CA GLY A 107 -0.96 14.64 5.48
C GLY A 107 -0.86 14.28 3.99
N THR A 108 -0.47 15.26 3.17
CA THR A 108 -0.29 15.05 1.73
C THR A 108 0.74 13.97 1.46
N GLU A 109 0.37 13.02 0.60
CA GLU A 109 1.27 11.98 0.14
C GLU A 109 2.43 12.56 -0.68
N GLN A 110 3.63 12.11 -0.37
CA GLN A 110 4.86 12.45 -1.05
C GLN A 110 5.44 11.20 -1.73
N THR A 111 6.29 11.41 -2.72
CA THR A 111 6.96 10.33 -3.45
C THR A 111 8.46 10.56 -3.47
N ALA A 112 9.22 9.50 -3.22
CA ALA A 112 10.64 9.44 -3.49
C ALA A 112 10.90 8.58 -4.72
N ASP A 113 11.59 9.14 -5.71
CA ASP A 113 12.01 8.39 -6.89
C ASP A 113 13.19 7.49 -6.53
N LEU A 114 13.07 6.22 -6.89
CA LEU A 114 14.08 5.21 -6.66
C LEU A 114 14.90 4.96 -7.93
N SER A 115 16.21 4.89 -7.79
CA SER A 115 17.10 4.61 -8.93
C SER A 115 17.08 3.12 -9.26
N PHE A 116 16.81 2.79 -10.52
CA PHE A 116 16.85 1.42 -11.03
C PHE A 116 17.11 1.37 -12.54
N PRO A 117 17.67 0.28 -13.07
CA PRO A 117 17.82 0.07 -14.52
C PRO A 117 16.46 -0.24 -15.14
N ARG A 118 15.98 0.58 -16.08
CA ARG A 118 14.70 0.32 -16.76
C ARG A 118 14.74 -1.00 -17.52
N GLY A 119 13.65 -1.74 -17.46
CA GLY A 119 13.52 -3.05 -18.10
C GLY A 119 14.24 -4.18 -17.37
N ALA A 120 14.84 -3.91 -16.22
CA ALA A 120 15.41 -4.97 -15.40
C ALA A 120 14.28 -5.82 -14.79
N LYS A 121 14.50 -7.13 -14.73
CA LYS A 121 13.54 -8.11 -14.21
C LYS A 121 13.65 -8.31 -12.71
N HIS A 122 14.81 -8.00 -12.14
CA HIS A 122 15.09 -8.05 -10.70
C HIS A 122 15.75 -6.74 -10.31
N ILE A 123 15.15 -6.05 -9.35
CA ILE A 123 15.60 -4.75 -8.87
C ILE A 123 15.67 -4.80 -7.35
N THR A 124 16.76 -4.27 -6.81
CA THR A 124 16.86 -3.86 -5.41
C THR A 124 17.17 -2.38 -5.40
N SER A 125 16.36 -1.58 -4.71
CA SER A 125 16.55 -0.15 -4.60
C SER A 125 16.23 0.33 -3.19
N SER A 126 16.88 1.40 -2.75
CA SER A 126 16.81 1.86 -1.36
C SER A 126 16.54 3.34 -1.26
N HIS A 127 15.97 3.72 -0.11
CA HIS A 127 15.76 5.08 0.32
C HIS A 127 16.06 5.20 1.81
N THR A 128 16.61 6.32 2.25
CA THR A 128 16.82 6.61 3.67
C THR A 128 15.89 7.75 4.08
N PHE A 129 15.05 7.49 5.06
CA PHE A 129 14.27 8.54 5.71
C PHE A 129 15.15 9.24 6.76
N TYR A 130 15.33 10.53 6.59
CA TYR A 130 15.97 11.41 7.57
C TYR A 130 14.86 12.04 8.42
N LEU A 131 14.51 11.39 9.54
CA LEU A 131 13.33 11.78 10.33
C LEU A 131 13.48 13.15 10.98
N GLU A 132 14.69 13.62 11.18
CA GLU A 132 14.99 14.97 11.67
C GLU A 132 14.50 16.10 10.73
N GLU A 133 14.36 15.81 9.43
CA GLU A 133 13.88 16.76 8.43
C GLU A 133 12.34 16.88 8.42
N LEU A 134 11.63 16.01 9.13
CA LEU A 134 10.17 15.93 9.10
C LEU A 134 9.48 16.60 10.31
N ASP A 135 10.23 17.24 11.21
CA ASP A 135 9.73 17.94 12.42
C ASP A 135 8.77 17.09 13.28
N LEU A 136 9.07 15.80 13.43
CA LEU A 136 8.24 14.83 14.11
C LEU A 136 8.31 14.94 15.64
N LEU A 137 7.17 14.76 16.27
CA LEU A 137 7.02 14.70 17.73
C LEU A 137 6.63 13.28 18.18
N PRO A 138 6.89 12.92 19.45
CA PRO A 138 6.39 11.65 19.98
C PRO A 138 4.87 11.48 19.80
N GLY A 139 4.46 10.37 19.21
CA GLY A 139 3.09 10.08 18.78
C GLY A 139 2.81 10.43 17.31
N ASP A 140 3.78 10.99 16.60
CA ASP A 140 3.70 11.14 15.15
C ASP A 140 4.17 9.86 14.44
N PHE A 141 3.86 9.73 13.16
CA PHE A 141 4.30 8.61 12.35
C PHE A 141 4.51 8.99 10.89
N VAL A 142 5.32 8.20 10.21
CA VAL A 142 5.41 8.19 8.75
C VAL A 142 4.79 6.89 8.25
N ALA A 143 3.72 6.98 7.47
CA ALA A 143 3.16 5.85 6.74
C ALA A 143 3.85 5.76 5.37
N TYR A 144 4.27 4.57 4.94
CA TYR A 144 4.98 4.41 3.68
C TYR A 144 4.66 3.08 3.01
N TYR A 145 4.75 3.05 1.67
CA TYR A 145 4.57 1.87 0.85
C TYR A 145 5.35 1.99 -0.47
N GLY A 146 5.63 0.87 -1.10
CA GLY A 146 6.29 0.80 -2.39
C GLY A 146 5.30 0.54 -3.52
N LYS A 147 5.55 1.12 -4.70
CA LYS A 147 4.77 0.91 -5.91
C LYS A 147 5.69 0.61 -7.09
N ALA A 148 5.48 -0.54 -7.74
CA ALA A 148 6.18 -0.94 -8.96
C ALA A 148 5.22 -1.07 -10.13
N SER A 149 5.68 -0.74 -11.33
CA SER A 149 4.92 -0.88 -12.57
C SER A 149 5.78 -1.53 -13.63
N ASP A 150 5.19 -2.39 -14.41
CA ASP A 150 5.68 -2.81 -15.73
C ASP A 150 5.01 -1.99 -16.84
N SER A 151 4.88 -2.52 -18.06
CA SER A 151 4.20 -1.88 -19.18
C SER A 151 2.68 -2.05 -19.18
N VAL A 152 2.14 -2.96 -18.38
CA VAL A 152 0.73 -3.40 -18.42
C VAL A 152 0.06 -3.24 -17.06
N SER A 153 0.76 -3.51 -15.96
CA SER A 153 0.21 -3.65 -14.62
C SER A 153 0.99 -2.89 -13.56
N THR A 154 0.42 -2.83 -12.38
CA THR A 154 1.02 -2.17 -11.20
C THR A 154 0.83 -3.04 -9.98
N ALA A 155 1.86 -3.13 -9.15
CA ALA A 155 1.85 -3.77 -7.84
C ALA A 155 2.22 -2.78 -6.75
N VAL A 156 1.66 -2.98 -5.55
CA VAL A 156 1.85 -2.13 -4.38
C VAL A 156 2.13 -3.05 -3.19
N THR A 157 3.02 -2.63 -2.28
CA THR A 157 3.27 -3.35 -1.02
C THR A 157 2.14 -3.09 -0.02
N ASP A 158 2.15 -3.79 1.09
CA ASP A 158 1.45 -3.34 2.29
C ASP A 158 1.94 -1.95 2.72
N ILE A 159 1.10 -1.24 3.50
CA ILE A 159 1.46 0.01 4.15
C ILE A 159 2.12 -0.28 5.50
N PHE A 160 3.24 0.38 5.77
CA PHE A 160 4.02 0.26 7.00
C PHE A 160 4.14 1.61 7.71
N PHE A 161 4.47 1.56 9.00
CA PHE A 161 4.53 2.73 9.86
C PHE A 161 5.87 2.84 10.59
N LEU A 162 6.46 4.04 10.55
CA LEU A 162 7.53 4.46 11.44
C LEU A 162 6.89 5.31 12.53
N GLU A 163 6.72 4.76 13.73
CA GLU A 163 6.03 5.41 14.84
C GLU A 163 7.05 6.08 15.75
N VAL A 164 6.91 7.39 15.93
CA VAL A 164 7.86 8.17 16.75
C VAL A 164 7.55 7.98 18.23
N GLU A 165 8.49 7.36 18.93
CA GLU A 165 8.43 7.17 20.38
C GLU A 165 9.31 8.17 21.12
N PRO A 166 8.99 8.48 22.41
CA PRO A 166 9.88 9.26 23.26
C PRO A 166 11.24 8.56 23.46
N PHE A 167 12.32 9.31 23.40
CA PHE A 167 13.68 8.79 23.58
C PHE A 167 13.90 8.03 24.90
N ASP A 168 13.16 8.37 25.94
CA ASP A 168 13.28 7.77 27.29
C ASP A 168 12.64 6.37 27.41
N LYS A 169 11.93 5.90 26.39
CA LYS A 169 11.17 4.63 26.46
C LYS A 169 12.08 3.38 26.45
N GLU A 170 13.21 3.42 25.79
CA GLU A 170 14.15 2.31 25.75
C GLU A 170 14.77 1.97 27.13
N TYR A 171 14.91 2.98 27.99
CA TYR A 171 15.49 2.79 29.34
C TYR A 171 14.51 2.13 30.34
N ILE A 172 13.20 2.18 30.10
CA ILE A 172 12.15 1.77 31.03
C ILE A 172 11.66 0.36 30.78
N GLN A 173 11.64 -0.10 29.53
CA GLN A 173 11.26 -1.49 29.20
C GLN A 173 12.17 -2.53 29.89
N SER A 174 13.41 -2.18 30.22
CA SER A 174 14.33 -3.07 30.91
C SER A 174 14.08 -3.18 32.42
N GLN A 175 13.32 -2.25 33.04
CA GLN A 175 13.02 -2.24 34.48
C GLN A 175 11.58 -2.64 34.84
N ALA A 176 10.64 -2.55 33.90
CA ALA A 176 9.21 -2.70 34.17
C ALA A 176 8.65 -4.14 34.05
N ALA A 177 9.50 -5.15 34.07
CA ALA A 177 9.05 -6.57 34.09
C ALA A 177 8.30 -7.00 35.37
N GLY A 178 7.92 -6.10 36.26
CA GLY A 178 7.40 -6.45 37.59
C GLY A 178 6.35 -5.56 38.20
N GLY A 179 5.49 -4.83 37.50
CA GLY A 179 4.53 -3.96 38.21
C GLY A 179 3.27 -3.58 37.46
N GLY A 180 2.18 -4.06 37.90
CA GLY A 180 0.74 -3.78 37.75
C GLY A 180 0.26 -2.68 36.80
N ALA A 181 -0.29 -3.10 35.68
CA ALA A 181 -0.98 -2.28 34.68
C ALA A 181 -2.34 -1.75 35.22
N MET A 182 -2.43 -0.47 35.52
CA MET A 182 -3.72 0.24 35.61
C MET A 182 -3.67 1.51 34.75
N GLY A 183 -4.11 1.42 33.51
CA GLY A 183 -4.36 2.58 32.62
C GLY A 183 -3.67 2.59 31.27
N GLY A 184 -2.46 2.06 31.13
CA GLY A 184 -1.70 2.09 29.87
C GLY A 184 -2.22 1.14 28.78
N GLY A 185 -2.81 0.00 29.16
CA GLY A 185 -3.24 -1.02 28.21
C GLY A 185 -4.42 -0.64 27.31
N ARG A 186 -5.25 0.33 27.72
CA ARG A 186 -6.44 0.73 26.92
C ARG A 186 -6.10 1.76 25.83
N GLY A 187 -5.15 2.66 26.08
CA GLY A 187 -4.71 3.63 25.07
C GLY A 187 -4.03 2.93 23.90
N LEU A 188 -3.11 2.01 24.20
CA LEU A 188 -2.44 1.14 23.24
C LEU A 188 -3.45 0.35 22.37
N GLU A 189 -4.56 -0.09 22.95
CA GLU A 189 -5.58 -0.85 22.25
C GLU A 189 -6.34 0.02 21.24
N LEU A 190 -6.64 1.30 21.56
CA LEU A 190 -7.34 2.22 20.64
C LEU A 190 -6.48 2.56 19.42
N ALA A 191 -5.22 2.92 19.63
CA ALA A 191 -4.29 3.23 18.53
C ALA A 191 -4.09 2.01 17.63
N ARG A 192 -3.94 0.81 18.23
CA ARG A 192 -3.83 -0.44 17.48
C ARG A 192 -5.06 -0.74 16.63
N GLN A 193 -6.26 -0.56 17.18
CA GLN A 193 -7.52 -0.77 16.42
C GLN A 193 -7.67 0.26 15.31
N GLN A 194 -7.35 1.53 15.56
CA GLN A 194 -7.37 2.55 14.52
C GLN A 194 -6.36 2.25 13.41
N LYS A 195 -5.15 1.79 13.73
CA LYS A 195 -4.16 1.37 12.74
C LYS A 195 -4.68 0.21 11.88
N GLN A 196 -5.37 -0.76 12.46
CA GLN A 196 -6.00 -1.84 11.69
C GLN A 196 -7.03 -1.32 10.69
N ILE A 197 -7.81 -0.29 11.05
CA ILE A 197 -8.74 0.36 10.12
C ILE A 197 -7.98 1.03 8.97
N VAL A 198 -6.90 1.76 9.28
CA VAL A 198 -6.04 2.39 8.27
C VAL A 198 -5.49 1.36 7.28
N VAL A 199 -4.89 0.27 7.79
CA VAL A 199 -4.34 -0.82 6.97
C VAL A 199 -5.42 -1.45 6.10
N ALA A 200 -6.57 -1.81 6.69
CA ALA A 200 -7.66 -2.43 5.95
C ALA A 200 -8.27 -1.49 4.88
N THR A 201 -8.38 -0.19 5.19
CA THR A 201 -8.84 0.82 4.21
C THR A 201 -7.83 0.93 3.06
N PHE A 202 -6.53 0.96 3.35
CA PHE A 202 -5.48 1.00 2.34
C PHE A 202 -5.52 -0.24 1.45
N SER A 203 -5.58 -1.45 2.02
CA SER A 203 -5.68 -2.70 1.24
C SER A 203 -6.91 -2.70 0.34
N LEU A 204 -8.06 -2.26 0.85
CA LEU A 204 -9.29 -2.18 0.06
C LEU A 204 -9.17 -1.19 -1.11
N ILE A 205 -8.43 -0.07 -0.96
CA ILE A 205 -8.14 0.86 -2.05
C ILE A 205 -7.30 0.17 -3.15
N GLN A 206 -6.29 -0.61 -2.76
CA GLN A 206 -5.38 -1.26 -3.70
C GLN A 206 -6.02 -2.44 -4.44
N GLU A 207 -6.92 -3.14 -3.78
CA GLU A 207 -7.52 -4.39 -4.27
C GLU A 207 -8.92 -4.22 -4.86
N LYS A 208 -9.51 -3.02 -4.79
CA LYS A 208 -10.91 -2.76 -5.21
C LYS A 208 -11.25 -3.22 -6.63
N GLU A 209 -10.27 -3.23 -7.53
CA GLU A 209 -10.48 -3.67 -8.93
C GLU A 209 -10.53 -5.20 -9.06
N GLN A 210 -10.17 -5.94 -8.03
CA GLN A 210 -10.18 -7.40 -7.99
C GLN A 210 -11.49 -7.95 -7.39
N PHE A 211 -12.30 -7.08 -6.78
CA PHE A 211 -13.56 -7.42 -6.13
C PHE A 211 -14.77 -6.89 -6.91
N GLU A 212 -15.90 -7.56 -6.76
CA GLU A 212 -17.16 -7.03 -7.24
C GLU A 212 -17.55 -5.75 -6.46
N PRO A 213 -18.22 -4.78 -7.11
CA PRO A 213 -18.58 -3.50 -6.45
C PRO A 213 -19.36 -3.67 -5.14
N GLU A 214 -20.20 -4.70 -5.04
CA GLU A 214 -20.96 -4.99 -3.82
C GLU A 214 -20.08 -5.51 -2.69
N GLU A 215 -19.07 -6.32 -2.99
CA GLU A 215 -18.08 -6.80 -2.00
C GLU A 215 -17.24 -5.65 -1.45
N VAL A 216 -16.82 -4.72 -2.31
CA VAL A 216 -16.11 -3.49 -1.89
C VAL A 216 -16.99 -2.68 -0.94
N LYS A 217 -18.29 -2.53 -1.26
CA LYS A 217 -19.24 -1.79 -0.45
C LYS A 217 -19.48 -2.46 0.90
N GLU A 218 -19.68 -3.77 0.95
CA GLU A 218 -19.86 -4.53 2.19
C GLU A 218 -18.61 -4.42 3.10
N SER A 219 -17.42 -4.54 2.51
CA SER A 219 -16.14 -4.38 3.22
C SER A 219 -15.98 -2.98 3.79
N SER A 220 -16.26 -1.95 2.99
CA SER A 220 -16.21 -0.55 3.41
C SER A 220 -17.19 -0.25 4.55
N GLN A 221 -18.43 -0.73 4.45
CA GLN A 221 -19.45 -0.56 5.49
C GLN A 221 -19.06 -1.31 6.78
N THR A 222 -18.43 -2.47 6.66
CA THR A 222 -17.89 -3.20 7.83
C THR A 222 -16.82 -2.37 8.53
N LEU A 223 -15.90 -1.76 7.78
CA LEU A 223 -14.89 -0.84 8.35
C LEU A 223 -15.54 0.37 9.02
N ALA A 224 -16.61 0.94 8.42
CA ALA A 224 -17.36 2.04 9.03
C ALA A 224 -17.98 1.64 10.38
N LEU A 225 -18.54 0.44 10.50
CA LEU A 225 -19.07 -0.06 11.77
C LEU A 225 -17.99 -0.25 12.84
N VAL A 226 -16.79 -0.71 12.44
CA VAL A 226 -15.64 -0.83 13.35
C VAL A 226 -15.19 0.56 13.81
N GLN A 227 -15.12 1.53 12.87
CA GLN A 227 -14.78 2.92 13.16
C GLN A 227 -15.77 3.56 14.13
N GLN A 228 -17.08 3.35 13.93
CA GLN A 228 -18.13 3.84 14.81
C GLN A 228 -18.01 3.29 16.25
N ARG A 229 -17.71 2.00 16.38
CA ARG A 229 -17.47 1.40 17.70
C ARG A 229 -16.28 2.05 18.41
N LEU A 230 -15.22 2.33 17.66
CA LEU A 230 -14.03 2.97 18.22
C LEU A 230 -14.33 4.41 18.65
N VAL A 231 -15.13 5.17 17.89
CA VAL A 231 -15.65 6.50 18.30
C VAL A 231 -16.33 6.41 19.66
N THR A 232 -17.23 5.45 19.85
CA THR A 232 -17.97 5.27 21.11
C THR A 232 -17.04 4.93 22.28
N GLN A 233 -15.98 4.14 22.03
CA GLN A 233 -14.98 3.83 23.06
C GLN A 233 -14.20 5.08 23.47
N VAL A 234 -13.78 5.89 22.51
CA VAL A 234 -13.08 7.17 22.74
C VAL A 234 -13.97 8.12 23.55
N GLU A 235 -15.24 8.30 23.16
CA GLU A 235 -16.21 9.13 23.89
C GLU A 235 -16.36 8.67 25.35
N THR A 236 -16.48 7.37 25.57
CA THR A 236 -16.57 6.81 26.91
C THR A 236 -15.36 7.15 27.78
N ILE A 237 -14.16 7.19 27.20
CA ILE A 237 -12.93 7.51 27.94
C ILE A 237 -12.85 9.00 28.22
N VAL A 238 -13.17 9.86 27.25
CA VAL A 238 -13.23 11.32 27.45
C VAL A 238 -14.21 11.67 28.57
N ASP A 239 -15.44 11.20 28.50
CA ASP A 239 -16.46 11.41 29.52
C ASP A 239 -16.00 10.99 30.93
N ARG A 240 -15.26 9.88 31.01
CA ARG A 240 -14.72 9.39 32.29
C ARG A 240 -13.65 10.30 32.86
N ILE A 241 -12.75 10.84 32.01
CA ILE A 241 -11.73 11.80 32.43
C ILE A 241 -12.38 13.07 32.95
N GLU A 242 -13.37 13.59 32.24
CA GLU A 242 -14.09 14.80 32.59
C GLU A 242 -14.87 14.66 33.93
N ARG A 243 -15.68 13.58 34.05
CA ARG A 243 -16.48 13.32 35.25
C ARG A 243 -15.65 13.10 36.52
N ARG A 244 -14.44 12.57 36.41
CA ARG A 244 -13.54 12.38 37.54
C ARG A 244 -12.80 13.67 37.95
N GLY A 245 -12.96 14.75 37.21
CA GLY A 245 -12.25 16.02 37.43
C GLY A 245 -10.74 15.92 37.24
N GLN A 246 -10.24 14.84 36.66
CA GLN A 246 -8.80 14.62 36.45
C GLN A 246 -8.16 15.70 35.56
N ALA A 247 -8.91 16.18 34.58
CA ALA A 247 -8.50 17.27 33.71
C ALA A 247 -8.33 18.61 34.45
N LEU A 248 -8.96 18.79 35.62
CA LEU A 248 -8.84 19.98 36.45
C LEU A 248 -7.61 19.95 37.37
N VAL A 249 -7.07 18.76 37.63
CA VAL A 249 -5.99 18.55 38.62
C VAL A 249 -4.61 18.34 37.93
N ASP A 250 -4.61 17.75 36.74
CA ASP A 250 -3.35 17.46 36.02
C ASP A 250 -3.47 17.83 34.53
N GLU A 251 -2.62 18.76 34.10
CA GLU A 251 -2.55 19.27 32.73
C GLU A 251 -2.32 18.16 31.66
N ARG A 252 -1.70 17.05 32.08
CA ARG A 252 -1.47 15.90 31.19
C ARG A 252 -2.77 15.17 30.86
N PHE A 253 -3.66 15.00 31.84
CA PHE A 253 -4.99 14.43 31.58
C PHE A 253 -5.85 15.32 30.71
N LYS A 254 -5.70 16.63 30.84
CA LYS A 254 -6.37 17.60 29.98
C LYS A 254 -5.89 17.45 28.53
N LYS A 255 -4.58 17.45 28.30
CA LYS A 255 -4.01 17.25 26.97
C LYS A 255 -4.38 15.88 26.37
N MET A 256 -4.42 14.83 27.17
CA MET A 256 -4.86 13.53 26.73
C MET A 256 -6.33 13.56 26.28
N ALA A 257 -7.24 14.21 27.05
CA ALA A 257 -8.64 14.37 26.66
C ALA A 257 -8.78 15.23 25.38
N GLU A 258 -7.95 16.25 25.21
CA GLU A 258 -7.89 17.06 23.99
C GLU A 258 -7.51 16.23 22.77
N HIS A 259 -6.46 15.41 22.85
CA HIS A 259 -6.06 14.52 21.76
C HIS A 259 -7.12 13.46 21.46
N LEU A 260 -7.75 12.85 22.46
CA LEU A 260 -8.84 11.91 22.26
C LEU A 260 -10.06 12.57 21.58
N THR A 261 -10.36 13.82 21.93
CA THR A 261 -11.42 14.60 21.30
C THR A 261 -11.08 14.89 19.83
N GLN A 262 -9.85 15.32 19.56
CA GLN A 262 -9.37 15.52 18.18
C GLN A 262 -9.37 14.22 17.36
N ALA A 263 -8.99 13.10 17.97
CA ALA A 263 -9.11 11.80 17.32
C ALA A 263 -10.54 11.52 16.85
N LYS A 264 -11.51 11.75 17.73
CA LYS A 264 -12.94 11.59 17.42
C LYS A 264 -13.39 12.50 16.27
N GLU A 265 -12.90 13.74 16.22
CA GLU A 265 -13.22 14.69 15.14
C GLU A 265 -12.76 14.21 13.77
N HIS A 266 -11.66 13.45 13.69
CA HIS A 266 -11.18 12.80 12.46
C HIS A 266 -11.85 11.43 12.21
N MET A 267 -12.18 10.68 13.24
CA MET A 267 -12.87 9.39 13.11
C MET A 267 -14.23 9.51 12.45
N LYS A 268 -15.01 10.56 12.77
CA LYS A 268 -16.35 10.76 12.22
C LYS A 268 -16.36 11.01 10.71
N PRO A 269 -15.53 11.89 10.14
CA PRO A 269 -15.40 12.01 8.67
C PRO A 269 -14.91 10.72 8.02
N ALA A 270 -13.97 9.99 8.67
CA ALA A 270 -13.51 8.71 8.15
C ALA A 270 -14.65 7.68 8.10
N GLU A 271 -15.47 7.58 9.16
CA GLU A 271 -16.67 6.72 9.21
C GLU A 271 -17.66 7.09 8.09
N ALA A 272 -17.96 8.38 7.92
CA ALA A 272 -18.87 8.85 6.88
C ALA A 272 -18.36 8.49 5.48
N ALA A 273 -17.09 8.74 5.20
CA ALA A 273 -16.47 8.41 3.93
C ALA A 273 -16.46 6.89 3.66
N LEU A 274 -16.21 6.06 4.67
CA LEU A 274 -16.32 4.60 4.57
C LEU A 274 -17.76 4.14 4.25
N ASN A 275 -18.78 4.75 4.86
CA ASN A 275 -20.17 4.45 4.56
C ASN A 275 -20.56 4.78 3.10
N GLU A 276 -19.94 5.82 2.55
CA GLU A 276 -20.15 6.28 1.16
C GLU A 276 -19.22 5.59 0.15
N VAL A 277 -18.35 4.67 0.61
CA VAL A 277 -17.31 3.99 -0.19
C VAL A 277 -16.31 4.98 -0.80
N ALA A 278 -16.16 6.15 -0.20
CA ALA A 278 -15.19 7.18 -0.55
C ALA A 278 -13.84 6.87 0.13
N LEU A 279 -13.24 5.73 -0.23
CA LEU A 279 -12.04 5.18 0.44
C LEU A 279 -10.81 6.13 0.40
N PRO A 280 -10.52 6.83 -0.71
CA PRO A 280 -9.40 7.78 -0.76
C PRO A 280 -9.55 8.95 0.21
N GLU A 281 -10.78 9.37 0.52
CA GLU A 281 -11.10 10.42 1.48
C GLU A 281 -11.07 9.89 2.92
N ALA A 282 -11.46 8.62 3.12
CA ALA A 282 -11.46 7.97 4.42
C ALA A 282 -10.05 7.76 4.98
N LEU A 283 -9.10 7.35 4.14
CA LEU A 283 -7.75 6.97 4.55
C LEU A 283 -7.00 8.08 5.28
N PRO A 284 -6.87 9.32 4.75
CA PRO A 284 -6.15 10.39 5.45
C PRO A 284 -6.83 10.79 6.76
N GLU A 285 -8.16 10.78 6.84
CA GLU A 285 -8.87 11.08 8.08
C GLU A 285 -8.66 9.98 9.13
N ALA A 286 -8.68 8.71 8.73
CA ALA A 286 -8.34 7.59 9.61
C ALA A 286 -6.88 7.67 10.12
N GLN A 287 -5.94 8.11 9.29
CA GLN A 287 -4.54 8.34 9.67
C GLN A 287 -4.39 9.51 10.65
N LYS A 288 -5.08 10.64 10.44
CA LYS A 288 -5.09 11.77 11.39
C LYS A 288 -5.67 11.34 12.75
N ALA A 289 -6.74 10.54 12.74
CA ALA A 289 -7.28 9.94 13.96
C ALA A 289 -6.24 9.07 14.68
N LEU A 290 -5.49 8.24 13.94
CA LEU A 290 -4.40 7.43 14.49
C LEU A 290 -3.33 8.30 15.15
N GLN A 291 -2.90 9.38 14.50
CA GLN A 291 -1.93 10.32 15.07
C GLN A 291 -2.38 10.84 16.44
N GLN A 292 -3.63 11.28 16.54
CA GLN A 292 -4.12 11.82 17.78
C GLN A 292 -4.21 10.76 18.90
N LEU A 293 -4.54 9.53 18.56
CA LEU A 293 -4.52 8.41 19.53
C LEU A 293 -3.09 8.09 19.99
N LEU A 294 -2.12 8.07 19.09
CA LEU A 294 -0.70 7.85 19.42
C LEU A 294 -0.15 8.98 20.31
N ARG A 295 -0.53 10.23 20.05
CA ARG A 295 -0.16 11.38 20.90
C ARG A 295 -0.78 11.27 22.30
N ALA A 296 -2.04 10.86 22.39
CA ALA A 296 -2.68 10.60 23.69
C ALA A 296 -1.95 9.48 24.46
N GLU A 297 -1.55 8.42 23.76
CA GLU A 297 -0.79 7.29 24.33
C GLU A 297 0.60 7.73 24.81
N ALA A 298 1.34 8.53 24.03
CA ALA A 298 2.64 9.06 24.40
C ALA A 298 2.60 9.85 25.72
N LEU A 299 1.49 10.57 25.99
CA LEU A 299 1.29 11.26 27.28
C LEU A 299 1.06 10.28 28.43
N VAL A 300 0.33 9.18 28.22
CA VAL A 300 0.11 8.14 29.25
C VAL A 300 1.43 7.48 29.65
N ASN A 301 2.23 7.12 28.66
CA ASN A 301 3.53 6.50 28.87
C ASN A 301 4.47 7.40 29.71
N ARG A 302 4.50 8.71 29.44
CA ARG A 302 5.25 9.69 30.24
C ARG A 302 4.75 9.83 31.68
N MET A 303 3.43 9.62 31.93
CA MET A 303 2.89 9.66 33.29
C MET A 303 3.33 8.47 34.14
N GLN A 304 3.40 7.26 33.55
CA GLN A 304 3.84 6.06 34.26
C GLN A 304 5.32 6.17 34.69
N VAL A 305 6.14 6.78 33.87
CA VAL A 305 7.57 7.04 34.17
C VAL A 305 7.76 8.01 35.35
N ALA A 306 6.97 9.05 35.43
CA ALA A 306 7.08 10.07 36.47
C ALA A 306 6.58 9.59 37.84
N MET A 307 5.88 8.45 37.91
CA MET A 307 5.28 7.88 39.14
C MET A 307 6.04 6.66 39.64
N SER A 308 7.06 6.15 38.94
CA SER A 308 7.94 5.06 39.32
C SER A 308 9.30 5.58 39.80
#